data_1c0b6cfbb26ab8e3029b8e77abb48bf2
#
_entry.id   1c0b6cfbb26ab8e3029b8e77abb48bf2
#
_cell.length_a   1.000
_cell.length_b   1.000
_cell.length_c   1.000
_cell.angle_alpha   90.00
_cell.angle_beta   90.00
_cell.angle_gamma   90.00
#
_symmetry.space_group_name_H-M   'P 1'
#
loop_
_entity.id
_entity.type
_entity.pdbx_description
1 polymer ?
#
loop_
_entity_poly.entity_id
_entity_poly.type
_entity_poly.pdbx_seq_one_letter_code
_entity_poly.pdbx_strand_id
1 'polypeptide(L)'
;MPRFALLILLATTAVGHAADRTTQQSIALPTGPLAFTAAVETEKLTTPDGKPAAEIVTTAFLHDAPARPITFAFNGGPGAASAWLDVGAIGPWRVPIVTPVVPSQNPGPVDNEDTWLTFTDLVFIDPPGTGYSRALTDPKPFLSVDGDIRTLATTIRRWLEAHHRLGSPVFLAGESYGGFRAPRLAEALLTQQGIGVSGLVIISPVLDFNGRDSTYDPIHRAAQIPSITAAHRHATTREQVADAETYAAGPYITDLLRGPNDQAAQDRIATTLATLTGIDPALIRRREGRLDWPTILRDQHPNQVGTPYDITLLAADPFPGNRDDNSPDAALDGLRAPITAAMLSIYQRLDWQPEGAPNRQYELLSDSVNHEWDYGRGMNRPESLTALRQFLALDPTTTALVVHGLYDIVTPYFADALLLAQIPQTTPPDRLTLHTYPGGHMFYTHPESRHALQQDAQSLIQSALKARAEK
;
A
#
# COMPACT_ATOMS: atom_id res chain seq x y z
N MET A 1 50.43 -48.86 -30.17
CA MET A 1 50.08 -47.91 -29.10
C MET A 1 49.08 -46.90 -29.65
N PRO A 2 47.80 -47.00 -29.33
CA PRO A 2 46.82 -46.03 -29.79
C PRO A 2 46.84 -44.78 -28.87
N ARG A 3 46.87 -43.58 -29.48
CA ARG A 3 46.77 -42.28 -28.83
C ARG A 3 45.28 -41.99 -28.54
N PHE A 4 44.94 -41.95 -27.28
CA PHE A 4 43.64 -41.44 -26.87
C PHE A 4 43.66 -39.88 -26.90
N ALA A 5 42.85 -39.28 -27.75
CA ALA A 5 42.61 -37.86 -27.74
C ALA A 5 41.48 -37.57 -26.69
N LEU A 6 41.87 -36.83 -25.66
CA LEU A 6 40.93 -36.35 -24.63
C LEU A 6 40.18 -35.14 -25.18
N LEU A 7 38.89 -35.30 -25.51
CA LEU A 7 38.01 -34.21 -25.88
C LEU A 7 37.56 -33.52 -24.59
N ILE A 8 38.10 -32.34 -24.31
CA ILE A 8 37.58 -31.47 -23.23
C ILE A 8 36.37 -30.75 -23.79
N LEU A 9 35.18 -31.16 -23.32
CA LEU A 9 33.92 -30.43 -23.53
C LEU A 9 33.95 -29.22 -22.62
N LEU A 10 34.22 -28.04 -23.16
CA LEU A 10 33.99 -26.76 -22.49
C LEU A 10 32.46 -26.52 -22.47
N ALA A 11 31.84 -26.81 -21.33
CA ALA A 11 30.49 -26.34 -21.05
C ALA A 11 30.57 -24.83 -20.84
N THR A 12 30.26 -24.08 -21.88
CA THR A 12 29.95 -22.66 -21.74
C THR A 12 28.62 -22.57 -20.98
N THR A 13 28.67 -22.27 -19.69
CA THR A 13 27.47 -21.80 -18.96
C THR A 13 27.08 -20.47 -19.60
N ALA A 14 26.07 -20.51 -20.46
CA ALA A 14 25.37 -19.30 -20.88
C ALA A 14 24.82 -18.65 -19.59
N VAL A 15 25.37 -17.50 -19.24
CA VAL A 15 24.76 -16.62 -18.23
C VAL A 15 23.45 -16.15 -18.90
N GLY A 16 22.35 -16.86 -18.59
CA GLY A 16 21.04 -16.51 -19.09
C GLY A 16 20.66 -15.15 -18.52
N HIS A 17 20.50 -14.17 -19.39
CA HIS A 17 19.81 -12.95 -19.05
C HIS A 17 18.37 -13.35 -18.70
N ALA A 18 17.79 -12.74 -17.66
CA ALA A 18 16.35 -12.85 -17.42
C ALA A 18 15.65 -12.35 -18.69
N ALA A 19 15.14 -13.28 -19.48
CA ALA A 19 14.36 -12.92 -20.65
C ALA A 19 12.98 -12.53 -20.16
N ASP A 20 12.46 -11.40 -20.65
CA ASP A 20 11.05 -11.07 -20.48
C ASP A 20 10.19 -12.27 -20.89
N ARG A 21 9.14 -12.52 -20.11
CA ARG A 21 8.32 -13.70 -20.31
C ARG A 21 6.86 -13.33 -20.46
N THR A 22 6.25 -13.83 -21.52
CA THR A 22 4.82 -13.61 -21.78
C THR A 22 4.13 -14.96 -21.95
N THR A 23 3.04 -15.19 -21.26
CA THR A 23 2.27 -16.44 -21.27
C THR A 23 0.78 -16.17 -21.31
N GLN A 24 0.03 -17.10 -21.92
CA GLN A 24 -1.44 -17.09 -21.88
C GLN A 24 -1.92 -17.81 -20.61
N GLN A 25 -2.81 -17.17 -19.89
CA GLN A 25 -3.33 -17.64 -18.61
C GLN A 25 -4.85 -17.56 -18.59
N SER A 26 -5.46 -18.22 -17.62
CA SER A 26 -6.89 -18.14 -17.36
C SER A 26 -7.19 -18.40 -15.89
N ILE A 27 -8.19 -17.72 -15.36
CA ILE A 27 -8.77 -17.97 -14.04
C ILE A 27 -10.27 -18.26 -14.17
N ALA A 28 -10.81 -18.98 -13.21
CA ALA A 28 -12.24 -19.23 -13.10
C ALA A 28 -12.92 -18.14 -12.28
N LEU A 29 -13.87 -17.42 -12.87
CA LEU A 29 -14.73 -16.46 -12.18
C LEU A 29 -16.16 -17.01 -12.09
N PRO A 30 -17.00 -16.52 -11.17
CA PRO A 30 -18.42 -16.88 -11.11
C PRO A 30 -19.16 -16.60 -12.43
N THR A 31 -18.72 -15.65 -13.21
CA THR A 31 -19.27 -15.25 -14.51
C THR A 31 -18.74 -16.08 -15.68
N GLY A 32 -17.78 -16.97 -15.45
CA GLY A 32 -17.09 -17.77 -16.47
C GLY A 32 -15.58 -17.56 -16.47
N PRO A 33 -14.82 -18.30 -17.29
CA PRO A 33 -13.38 -18.18 -17.35
C PRO A 33 -12.96 -16.81 -17.91
N LEU A 34 -11.96 -16.19 -17.28
CA LEU A 34 -11.29 -14.97 -17.74
C LEU A 34 -9.91 -15.35 -18.28
N ALA A 35 -9.75 -15.27 -19.60
CA ALA A 35 -8.45 -15.45 -20.26
C ALA A 35 -7.68 -14.12 -20.32
N PHE A 36 -6.36 -14.18 -20.14
CA PHE A 36 -5.50 -13.00 -20.17
C PHE A 36 -4.06 -13.36 -20.51
N THR A 37 -3.31 -12.36 -20.91
CA THR A 37 -1.86 -12.45 -21.09
C THR A 37 -1.19 -12.01 -19.78
N ALA A 38 -0.31 -12.85 -19.25
CA ALA A 38 0.57 -12.49 -18.13
C ALA A 38 1.99 -12.27 -18.65
N ALA A 39 2.60 -11.17 -18.28
CA ALA A 39 3.97 -10.81 -18.64
C ALA A 39 4.77 -10.43 -17.40
N VAL A 40 6.02 -10.92 -17.33
CA VAL A 40 7.02 -10.46 -16.35
C VAL A 40 8.19 -9.89 -17.14
N GLU A 41 8.52 -8.63 -16.86
CA GLU A 41 9.48 -7.86 -17.64
C GLU A 41 10.46 -7.15 -16.71
N THR A 42 11.69 -6.97 -17.21
CA THR A 42 12.75 -6.28 -16.47
C THR A 42 13.17 -5.03 -17.23
N GLU A 43 12.69 -3.87 -16.79
CA GLU A 43 13.13 -2.58 -17.33
C GLU A 43 14.51 -2.23 -16.81
N LYS A 44 15.46 -2.01 -17.72
CA LYS A 44 16.84 -1.61 -17.40
C LYS A 44 17.00 -0.10 -17.46
N LEU A 45 17.07 0.53 -16.31
CA LEU A 45 17.34 1.96 -16.20
C LEU A 45 18.83 2.23 -16.31
N THR A 46 19.18 3.36 -16.93
CA THR A 46 20.56 3.82 -17.11
C THR A 46 20.78 5.18 -16.46
N THR A 47 22.00 5.43 -16.04
CA THR A 47 22.48 6.75 -15.64
C THR A 47 22.54 7.70 -16.87
N PRO A 48 22.64 9.03 -16.68
CA PRO A 48 22.77 9.98 -17.80
C PRO A 48 23.96 9.70 -18.75
N ASP A 49 25.02 9.06 -18.25
CA ASP A 49 26.19 8.63 -19.06
C ASP A 49 26.02 7.23 -19.69
N GLY A 50 24.79 6.68 -19.64
CA GLY A 50 24.41 5.43 -20.31
C GLY A 50 24.81 4.14 -19.62
N LYS A 51 25.33 4.19 -18.40
CA LYS A 51 25.66 2.97 -17.63
C LYS A 51 24.43 2.37 -16.97
N PRO A 52 24.36 1.03 -16.80
CA PRO A 52 23.29 0.39 -16.05
C PRO A 52 23.18 0.97 -14.64
N ALA A 53 21.97 1.36 -14.22
CA ALA A 53 21.71 1.98 -12.92
C ALA A 53 20.80 1.14 -12.04
N ALA A 54 19.72 0.60 -12.58
CA ALA A 54 18.78 -0.26 -11.88
C ALA A 54 18.09 -1.23 -12.83
N GLU A 55 17.55 -2.30 -12.25
CA GLU A 55 16.57 -3.21 -12.87
C GLU A 55 15.26 -3.08 -12.11
N ILE A 56 14.19 -2.79 -12.84
CA ILE A 56 12.84 -2.69 -12.30
C ILE A 56 12.01 -3.81 -12.89
N VAL A 57 11.49 -4.68 -12.02
CA VAL A 57 10.64 -5.78 -12.43
C VAL A 57 9.18 -5.35 -12.39
N THR A 58 8.47 -5.62 -13.47
CA THR A 58 7.03 -5.43 -13.59
C THR A 58 6.34 -6.76 -13.84
N THR A 59 5.18 -6.96 -13.23
CA THR A 59 4.28 -8.08 -13.50
C THR A 59 2.98 -7.52 -14.06
N ALA A 60 2.67 -7.85 -15.31
CA ALA A 60 1.51 -7.33 -16.02
C ALA A 60 0.50 -8.44 -16.30
N PHE A 61 -0.78 -8.11 -16.13
CA PHE A 61 -1.92 -8.95 -16.50
C PHE A 61 -2.82 -8.15 -17.46
N LEU A 62 -2.90 -8.61 -18.70
CA LEU A 62 -3.49 -7.87 -19.80
C LEU A 62 -4.63 -8.68 -20.42
N HIS A 63 -5.81 -8.11 -20.46
CA HIS A 63 -6.93 -8.69 -21.18
C HIS A 63 -6.87 -8.28 -22.64
N ASP A 64 -7.12 -9.21 -23.55
CA ASP A 64 -7.04 -8.97 -25.00
C ASP A 64 -8.25 -8.14 -25.49
N ALA A 65 -8.20 -6.82 -25.26
CA ALA A 65 -9.17 -5.88 -25.80
C ALA A 65 -8.50 -4.52 -26.04
N PRO A 66 -8.78 -3.86 -27.18
CA PRO A 66 -8.14 -2.60 -27.50
C PRO A 66 -8.57 -1.47 -26.54
N ALA A 67 -7.66 -0.54 -26.29
CA ALA A 67 -7.91 0.70 -25.56
C ALA A 67 -8.48 0.55 -24.13
N ARG A 68 -8.25 -0.59 -23.49
CA ARG A 68 -8.62 -0.76 -22.07
C ARG A 68 -7.88 0.23 -21.19
N PRO A 69 -8.46 0.66 -20.04
CA PRO A 69 -7.73 1.36 -19.02
C PRO A 69 -6.60 0.48 -18.46
N ILE A 70 -5.55 1.11 -17.98
CA ILE A 70 -4.41 0.45 -17.34
C ILE A 70 -4.24 1.01 -15.93
N THR A 71 -4.18 0.13 -14.95
CA THR A 71 -3.87 0.50 -13.57
C THR A 71 -2.45 0.05 -13.24
N PHE A 72 -1.57 1.00 -12.96
CA PHE A 72 -0.27 0.73 -12.36
C PHE A 72 -0.43 0.68 -10.85
N ALA A 73 -0.05 -0.45 -10.25
CA ALA A 73 -0.22 -0.72 -8.83
C ALA A 73 1.13 -0.90 -8.12
N PHE A 74 1.24 -0.38 -6.91
CA PHE A 74 2.46 -0.47 -6.10
C PHE A 74 2.15 -0.35 -4.60
N ASN A 75 2.88 -1.13 -3.80
CA ASN A 75 2.83 -1.03 -2.35
C ASN A 75 3.79 0.05 -1.82
N GLY A 76 3.81 0.21 -0.52
CA GLY A 76 4.53 1.25 0.19
C GLY A 76 5.77 0.77 0.93
N GLY A 77 5.70 0.80 2.22
CA GLY A 77 6.78 0.64 3.16
C GLY A 77 7.32 2.00 3.64
N PRO A 78 8.33 2.62 3.01
CA PRO A 78 9.11 2.19 1.83
C PRO A 78 9.79 0.84 2.01
N GLY A 79 9.96 0.11 0.92
CA GLY A 79 10.62 -1.20 0.94
C GLY A 79 9.68 -2.40 0.79
N ALA A 80 8.37 -2.20 0.54
CA ALA A 80 7.43 -3.29 0.26
C ALA A 80 7.32 -3.55 -1.25
N ALA A 81 7.37 -4.84 -1.62
CA ALA A 81 7.05 -5.31 -2.97
C ALA A 81 5.55 -5.17 -3.26
N SER A 82 5.18 -5.02 -4.53
CA SER A 82 3.79 -4.88 -4.96
C SER A 82 2.95 -6.15 -4.82
N ALA A 83 3.55 -7.22 -4.34
CA ALA A 83 2.90 -8.49 -4.03
C ALA A 83 1.73 -8.38 -3.04
N TRP A 84 1.79 -7.43 -2.10
CA TRP A 84 0.71 -7.21 -1.13
C TRP A 84 -0.60 -6.83 -1.84
N LEU A 85 -0.54 -5.97 -2.85
CA LEU A 85 -1.69 -5.65 -3.69
C LEU A 85 -1.96 -6.74 -4.74
N ASP A 86 -0.93 -7.32 -5.36
CA ASP A 86 -1.11 -8.33 -6.40
C ASP A 86 -1.82 -9.55 -5.82
N VAL A 87 -1.14 -10.35 -5.00
CA VAL A 87 -1.71 -11.60 -4.48
C VAL A 87 -2.51 -11.43 -3.18
N GLY A 88 -2.51 -10.24 -2.59
CA GLY A 88 -3.32 -9.92 -1.41
C GLY A 88 -4.71 -9.40 -1.76
N ALA A 89 -4.86 -8.66 -2.89
CA ALA A 89 -6.06 -7.89 -3.16
C ALA A 89 -6.58 -7.99 -4.59
N ILE A 90 -5.85 -7.44 -5.58
CA ILE A 90 -6.44 -7.01 -6.87
C ILE A 90 -5.98 -7.82 -8.09
N GLY A 91 -4.91 -8.61 -7.96
CA GLY A 91 -4.40 -9.45 -9.04
C GLY A 91 -5.33 -10.61 -9.40
N PRO A 92 -5.01 -11.36 -10.47
CA PRO A 92 -5.87 -12.48 -10.90
C PRO A 92 -5.81 -13.68 -9.97
N TRP A 93 -4.75 -13.82 -9.19
CA TRP A 93 -4.61 -14.86 -8.17
C TRP A 93 -4.41 -14.22 -6.80
N ARG A 94 -4.87 -14.89 -5.76
CA ARG A 94 -4.72 -14.39 -4.39
C ARG A 94 -4.32 -15.46 -3.39
N VAL A 95 -3.72 -15.04 -2.30
CA VAL A 95 -3.54 -15.89 -1.12
C VAL A 95 -4.90 -16.17 -0.48
N PRO A 96 -5.27 -17.43 -0.23
CA PRO A 96 -6.52 -17.77 0.46
C PRO A 96 -6.39 -17.47 1.96
N ILE A 97 -6.61 -16.23 2.35
CA ILE A 97 -6.64 -15.81 3.75
C ILE A 97 -8.03 -16.15 4.29
N VAL A 98 -8.10 -17.10 5.23
CA VAL A 98 -9.37 -17.57 5.81
C VAL A 98 -9.55 -17.19 7.28
N THR A 99 -8.49 -16.69 7.92
CA THR A 99 -8.51 -16.26 9.32
C THR A 99 -7.64 -15.02 9.51
N PRO A 100 -7.92 -14.18 10.51
CA PRO A 100 -7.07 -13.04 10.83
C PRO A 100 -5.60 -13.42 11.10
N VAL A 101 -5.37 -14.60 11.68
CA VAL A 101 -4.03 -15.16 11.88
C VAL A 101 -3.84 -16.26 10.85
N VAL A 102 -3.04 -16.00 9.83
CA VAL A 102 -2.75 -16.98 8.79
C VAL A 102 -1.82 -18.04 9.36
N PRO A 103 -2.19 -19.34 9.30
CA PRO A 103 -1.26 -20.40 9.66
C PRO A 103 0.00 -20.31 8.83
N SER A 104 1.16 -20.66 9.40
CA SER A 104 2.46 -20.67 8.70
C SER A 104 2.56 -21.72 7.56
N GLN A 105 1.44 -22.31 7.16
CA GLN A 105 1.32 -23.11 5.95
C GLN A 105 1.34 -22.18 4.73
N ASN A 106 1.99 -22.62 3.66
CA ASN A 106 2.02 -21.95 2.38
C ASN A 106 0.93 -22.52 1.46
N PRO A 107 -0.33 -22.08 1.56
CA PRO A 107 -1.34 -22.47 0.60
C PRO A 107 -0.93 -21.89 -0.75
N GLY A 108 -1.05 -22.67 -1.82
CA GLY A 108 -0.88 -22.13 -3.17
C GLY A 108 -1.88 -21.00 -3.44
N PRO A 109 -1.57 -20.11 -4.39
CA PRO A 109 -2.52 -19.06 -4.78
C PRO A 109 -3.77 -19.67 -5.41
N VAL A 110 -4.93 -19.06 -5.13
CA VAL A 110 -6.23 -19.42 -5.73
C VAL A 110 -6.69 -18.33 -6.68
N ASP A 111 -7.63 -18.65 -7.58
CA ASP A 111 -8.25 -17.67 -8.46
C ASP A 111 -8.96 -16.58 -7.63
N ASN A 112 -8.80 -15.33 -8.03
CA ASN A 112 -9.35 -14.17 -7.33
C ASN A 112 -10.64 -13.70 -8.00
N GLU A 113 -11.77 -13.96 -7.38
CA GLU A 113 -13.07 -13.50 -7.88
C GLU A 113 -13.25 -11.98 -7.86
N ASP A 114 -12.48 -11.29 -6.97
CA ASP A 114 -12.48 -9.83 -6.83
C ASP A 114 -11.35 -9.16 -7.64
N THR A 115 -10.79 -9.85 -8.64
CA THR A 115 -9.72 -9.26 -9.46
C THR A 115 -10.19 -8.04 -10.23
N TRP A 116 -9.36 -6.99 -10.26
CA TRP A 116 -9.62 -5.80 -11.07
C TRP A 116 -9.39 -6.02 -12.56
N LEU A 117 -8.81 -7.16 -12.95
CA LEU A 117 -8.59 -7.48 -14.36
C LEU A 117 -9.91 -7.55 -15.17
N THR A 118 -11.04 -7.67 -14.52
CA THR A 118 -12.37 -7.61 -15.15
C THR A 118 -12.68 -6.25 -15.77
N PHE A 119 -12.12 -5.14 -15.28
CA PHE A 119 -12.43 -3.77 -15.74
C PHE A 119 -11.20 -2.91 -16.10
N THR A 120 -9.98 -3.31 -15.74
CA THR A 120 -8.73 -2.63 -16.10
C THR A 120 -7.63 -3.66 -16.32
N ASP A 121 -6.65 -3.35 -17.19
CA ASP A 121 -5.39 -4.08 -17.22
C ASP A 121 -4.58 -3.71 -15.96
N LEU A 122 -3.75 -4.63 -15.48
CA LEU A 122 -2.99 -4.46 -14.26
C LEU A 122 -1.50 -4.54 -14.54
N VAL A 123 -0.74 -3.61 -14.01
CA VAL A 123 0.73 -3.62 -14.05
C VAL A 123 1.26 -3.34 -12.65
N PHE A 124 1.81 -4.35 -12.00
CA PHE A 124 2.46 -4.23 -10.69
C PHE A 124 3.92 -3.87 -10.90
N ILE A 125 4.40 -2.85 -10.19
CA ILE A 125 5.79 -2.39 -10.26
C ILE A 125 6.43 -2.61 -8.89
N ASP A 126 7.49 -3.40 -8.82
CA ASP A 126 8.30 -3.49 -7.63
C ASP A 126 9.30 -2.32 -7.61
N PRO A 127 9.23 -1.39 -6.63
CA PRO A 127 10.22 -0.34 -6.50
C PRO A 127 11.65 -0.88 -6.28
N PRO A 128 12.72 -0.10 -6.54
CA PRO A 128 14.09 -0.54 -6.33
C PRO A 128 14.36 -1.07 -4.92
N GLY A 129 14.95 -2.26 -4.84
CA GLY A 129 15.24 -2.95 -3.57
C GLY A 129 14.07 -3.77 -3.01
N THR A 130 12.99 -3.95 -3.80
CA THR A 130 11.84 -4.79 -3.45
C THR A 130 11.58 -5.83 -4.53
N GLY A 131 10.90 -6.91 -4.19
CA GLY A 131 10.66 -8.01 -5.11
C GLY A 131 11.95 -8.53 -5.70
N TYR A 132 12.04 -8.49 -7.02
CA TYR A 132 13.29 -8.75 -7.75
C TYR A 132 13.90 -7.48 -8.36
N SER A 133 13.35 -6.30 -8.09
CA SER A 133 13.94 -5.02 -8.51
C SER A 133 15.16 -4.67 -7.68
N ARG A 134 16.19 -4.08 -8.31
CA ARG A 134 17.43 -3.73 -7.63
C ARG A 134 18.14 -2.53 -8.23
N ALA A 135 18.90 -1.82 -7.42
CA ALA A 135 19.95 -0.94 -7.90
C ALA A 135 21.15 -1.78 -8.37
N LEU A 136 21.76 -1.39 -9.48
CA LEU A 136 23.00 -2.00 -10.02
C LEU A 136 24.25 -1.20 -9.64
N THR A 137 24.03 0.00 -9.08
CA THR A 137 25.06 0.92 -8.60
C THR A 137 24.73 1.35 -7.18
N ASP A 138 25.21 2.52 -6.72
CA ASP A 138 24.82 3.10 -5.42
C ASP A 138 23.29 3.17 -5.32
N PRO A 139 22.65 2.56 -4.31
CA PRO A 139 21.18 2.57 -4.16
C PRO A 139 20.62 3.93 -3.73
N LYS A 140 21.41 4.79 -3.10
CA LYS A 140 20.94 6.07 -2.52
C LYS A 140 20.13 6.96 -3.45
N PRO A 141 20.46 7.10 -4.76
CA PRO A 141 19.65 7.90 -5.68
C PRO A 141 18.21 7.40 -5.86
N PHE A 142 17.95 6.13 -5.51
CA PHE A 142 16.64 5.48 -5.63
C PHE A 142 15.89 5.47 -4.27
N LEU A 143 16.62 5.50 -3.14
CA LEU A 143 16.08 5.40 -1.79
C LEU A 143 15.72 6.78 -1.22
N SER A 144 14.95 7.55 -1.99
CA SER A 144 14.45 8.87 -1.58
C SER A 144 13.11 9.13 -2.24
N VAL A 145 12.33 10.06 -1.66
CA VAL A 145 11.02 10.45 -2.22
C VAL A 145 11.14 10.83 -3.70
N ASP A 146 12.06 11.74 -4.04
CA ASP A 146 12.21 12.21 -5.41
C ASP A 146 12.83 11.17 -6.35
N GLY A 147 13.73 10.35 -5.83
CA GLY A 147 14.37 9.26 -6.58
C GLY A 147 13.37 8.17 -6.95
N ASP A 148 12.55 7.78 -6.02
CA ASP A 148 11.48 6.81 -6.17
C ASP A 148 10.44 7.27 -7.21
N ILE A 149 9.90 8.49 -7.03
CA ILE A 149 8.93 9.08 -7.97
C ILE A 149 9.49 9.14 -9.40
N ARG A 150 10.72 9.63 -9.56
CA ARG A 150 11.37 9.70 -10.87
C ARG A 150 11.57 8.33 -11.51
N THR A 151 11.95 7.33 -10.70
CA THR A 151 12.17 5.96 -11.16
C THR A 151 10.87 5.35 -11.67
N LEU A 152 9.79 5.41 -10.87
CA LEU A 152 8.51 4.84 -11.26
C LEU A 152 7.88 5.59 -12.44
N ALA A 153 7.98 6.93 -12.49
CA ALA A 153 7.50 7.71 -13.62
C ALA A 153 8.20 7.31 -14.92
N THR A 154 9.53 7.11 -14.88
CA THR A 154 10.30 6.64 -16.04
C THR A 154 9.89 5.23 -16.45
N THR A 155 9.74 4.32 -15.49
CA THR A 155 9.31 2.94 -15.74
C THR A 155 7.92 2.90 -16.40
N ILE A 156 6.95 3.62 -15.86
CA ILE A 156 5.59 3.70 -16.43
C ILE A 156 5.63 4.24 -17.86
N ARG A 157 6.37 5.33 -18.12
CA ARG A 157 6.50 5.89 -19.45
C ARG A 157 7.05 4.88 -20.44
N ARG A 158 8.15 4.21 -20.10
CA ARG A 158 8.80 3.22 -20.97
C ARG A 158 7.93 2.00 -21.20
N TRP A 159 7.24 1.53 -20.15
CA TRP A 159 6.29 0.44 -20.27
C TRP A 159 5.16 0.77 -21.26
N LEU A 160 4.56 1.96 -21.14
CA LEU A 160 3.51 2.41 -22.06
C LEU A 160 4.00 2.54 -23.52
N GLU A 161 5.24 2.99 -23.72
CA GLU A 161 5.87 3.06 -25.05
C GLU A 161 6.11 1.67 -25.65
N ALA A 162 6.71 0.77 -24.87
CA ALA A 162 7.05 -0.59 -25.31
C ALA A 162 5.79 -1.39 -25.70
N HIS A 163 4.71 -1.19 -24.96
CA HIS A 163 3.44 -1.87 -25.21
C HIS A 163 2.48 -1.12 -26.15
N HIS A 164 2.90 0.01 -26.73
CA HIS A 164 2.06 0.85 -27.62
C HIS A 164 0.76 1.32 -26.93
N ARG A 165 0.82 1.60 -25.62
CA ARG A 165 -0.33 1.94 -24.78
C ARG A 165 -0.35 3.39 -24.29
N LEU A 166 0.42 4.30 -24.93
CA LEU A 166 0.43 5.74 -24.58
C LEU A 166 -0.94 6.43 -24.68
N GLY A 167 -1.84 5.90 -25.51
CA GLY A 167 -3.21 6.40 -25.66
C GLY A 167 -4.24 5.80 -24.67
N SER A 168 -3.85 4.83 -23.87
CA SER A 168 -4.75 4.20 -22.90
C SER A 168 -5.00 5.12 -21.71
N PRO A 169 -6.23 5.11 -21.13
CA PRO A 169 -6.48 5.77 -19.85
C PRO A 169 -5.63 5.14 -18.75
N VAL A 170 -4.82 5.94 -18.06
CA VAL A 170 -3.91 5.49 -17.00
C VAL A 170 -4.51 5.78 -15.64
N PHE A 171 -4.49 4.78 -14.76
CA PHE A 171 -4.87 4.86 -13.35
C PHE A 171 -3.69 4.44 -12.48
N LEU A 172 -3.60 4.99 -11.27
CA LEU A 172 -2.61 4.58 -10.27
C LEU A 172 -3.33 4.03 -9.04
N ALA A 173 -2.86 2.90 -8.53
CA ALA A 173 -3.31 2.31 -7.27
C ALA A 173 -2.11 2.17 -6.34
N GLY A 174 -2.14 2.82 -5.18
CA GLY A 174 -1.05 2.78 -4.21
C GLY A 174 -1.51 2.54 -2.80
N GLU A 175 -0.79 1.69 -2.06
CA GLU A 175 -1.09 1.40 -0.66
C GLU A 175 -0.03 1.97 0.27
N SER A 176 -0.46 2.50 1.42
CA SER A 176 0.41 3.00 2.49
C SER A 176 1.31 4.15 1.98
N TYR A 177 2.63 4.01 2.05
CA TYR A 177 3.57 4.92 1.37
C TYR A 177 3.31 4.96 -0.16
N GLY A 178 2.81 3.89 -0.77
CA GLY A 178 2.35 3.89 -2.16
C GLY A 178 1.17 4.83 -2.39
N GLY A 179 0.29 4.98 -1.41
CA GLY A 179 -0.80 5.97 -1.42
C GLY A 179 -0.29 7.41 -1.35
N PHE A 180 0.77 7.67 -0.57
CA PHE A 180 1.52 8.93 -0.60
C PHE A 180 2.18 9.16 -1.98
N ARG A 181 2.76 8.10 -2.55
CA ARG A 181 3.42 8.12 -3.85
C ARG A 181 2.47 8.48 -4.99
N ALA A 182 1.24 7.97 -5.01
CA ALA A 182 0.34 8.04 -6.14
C ALA A 182 0.04 9.48 -6.63
N PRO A 183 -0.32 10.47 -5.81
CA PRO A 183 -0.53 11.83 -6.27
C PRO A 183 0.75 12.50 -6.81
N ARG A 184 1.89 12.30 -6.15
CA ARG A 184 3.18 12.84 -6.57
C ARG A 184 3.66 12.22 -7.89
N LEU A 185 3.39 10.92 -8.06
CA LEU A 185 3.69 10.20 -9.30
C LEU A 185 2.80 10.67 -10.44
N ALA A 186 1.52 10.96 -10.19
CA ALA A 186 0.64 11.56 -11.19
C ALA A 186 1.13 12.94 -11.65
N GLU A 187 1.60 13.78 -10.72
CA GLU A 187 2.23 15.05 -11.02
C GLU A 187 3.50 14.88 -11.87
N ALA A 188 4.39 13.95 -11.49
CA ALA A 188 5.62 13.69 -12.22
C ALA A 188 5.36 13.09 -13.62
N LEU A 189 4.39 12.21 -13.76
CA LEU A 189 3.97 11.68 -15.05
C LEU A 189 3.48 12.79 -15.98
N LEU A 190 2.66 13.70 -15.47
CA LEU A 190 2.17 14.83 -16.24
C LEU A 190 3.29 15.81 -16.63
N THR A 191 4.07 16.26 -15.65
CA THR A 191 5.01 17.38 -15.82
C THR A 191 6.36 16.98 -16.41
N GLN A 192 6.82 15.74 -16.15
CA GLN A 192 8.14 15.26 -16.57
C GLN A 192 8.07 14.24 -17.69
N GLN A 193 6.98 13.47 -17.80
CA GLN A 193 6.84 12.38 -18.77
C GLN A 193 5.79 12.65 -19.84
N GLY A 194 4.97 13.70 -19.71
CA GLY A 194 3.88 14.01 -20.63
C GLY A 194 2.77 12.97 -20.67
N ILE A 195 2.55 12.26 -19.56
CA ILE A 195 1.51 11.23 -19.39
C ILE A 195 0.41 11.75 -18.48
N GLY A 196 -0.82 11.82 -19.01
CA GLY A 196 -2.00 12.14 -18.21
C GLY A 196 -2.49 10.93 -17.42
N VAL A 197 -2.79 11.12 -16.13
CA VAL A 197 -3.42 10.11 -15.25
C VAL A 197 -4.91 10.43 -15.14
N SER A 198 -5.78 9.42 -15.28
CA SER A 198 -7.23 9.58 -15.28
C SER A 198 -7.86 9.46 -13.91
N GLY A 199 -7.23 8.72 -13.00
CA GLY A 199 -7.73 8.55 -11.64
C GLY A 199 -6.73 7.89 -10.70
N LEU A 200 -6.98 8.06 -9.39
CA LEU A 200 -6.16 7.54 -8.31
C LEU A 200 -7.01 6.69 -7.38
N VAL A 201 -6.53 5.49 -7.02
CA VAL A 201 -7.04 4.69 -5.90
C VAL A 201 -5.95 4.65 -4.83
N ILE A 202 -6.21 5.31 -3.72
CA ILE A 202 -5.26 5.62 -2.67
C ILE A 202 -5.65 4.81 -1.43
N ILE A 203 -4.92 3.72 -1.15
CA ILE A 203 -5.31 2.69 -0.19
C ILE A 203 -4.51 2.87 1.09
N SER A 204 -5.17 3.05 2.23
CA SER A 204 -4.57 3.21 3.56
C SER A 204 -3.35 4.15 3.57
N PRO A 205 -3.42 5.35 2.96
CA PRO A 205 -2.26 6.18 2.72
C PRO A 205 -1.72 6.86 3.98
N VAL A 206 -0.52 7.44 3.84
CA VAL A 206 -0.01 8.53 4.65
C VAL A 206 0.08 9.75 3.75
N LEU A 207 -0.92 10.62 3.74
CA LEU A 207 -0.88 11.80 2.87
C LEU A 207 0.05 12.90 3.38
N ASP A 208 0.35 12.92 4.68
CA ASP A 208 1.26 13.90 5.29
C ASP A 208 2.09 13.23 6.39
N PHE A 209 3.41 13.36 6.30
CA PHE A 209 4.35 12.88 7.31
C PHE A 209 4.66 13.91 8.41
N ASN A 210 4.15 15.14 8.32
CA ASN A 210 4.35 16.14 9.35
C ASN A 210 3.59 15.76 10.64
N GLY A 211 4.20 16.04 11.78
CA GLY A 211 3.61 15.84 13.11
C GLY A 211 3.57 14.38 13.61
N ARG A 212 3.72 13.38 12.77
CA ARG A 212 3.55 11.95 13.12
C ARG A 212 4.50 11.47 14.22
N ASP A 213 5.74 11.96 14.19
CA ASP A 213 6.78 11.57 15.16
C ASP A 213 6.74 12.42 16.43
N SER A 214 5.83 13.39 16.53
CA SER A 214 5.76 14.29 17.67
C SER A 214 4.83 13.73 18.76
N THR A 215 5.39 13.54 19.96
CA THR A 215 4.61 13.19 21.15
C THR A 215 3.56 14.25 21.49
N TYR A 216 3.82 15.50 21.11
CA TYR A 216 3.01 16.66 21.47
C TYR A 216 2.04 17.09 20.37
N ASP A 217 2.02 16.43 19.20
CA ASP A 217 1.06 16.74 18.16
C ASP A 217 -0.36 16.28 18.57
N PRO A 218 -1.28 17.21 18.81
CA PRO A 218 -2.63 16.87 19.24
C PRO A 218 -3.47 16.27 18.11
N ILE A 219 -3.19 16.62 16.86
CA ILE A 219 -3.98 16.18 15.69
C ILE A 219 -3.72 14.70 15.45
N HIS A 220 -2.44 14.29 15.45
CA HIS A 220 -2.10 12.89 15.28
C HIS A 220 -2.71 12.01 16.39
N ARG A 221 -2.72 12.47 17.63
CA ARG A 221 -3.37 11.76 18.75
C ARG A 221 -4.89 11.69 18.59
N ALA A 222 -5.52 12.78 18.17
CA ALA A 222 -6.94 12.83 17.90
C ALA A 222 -7.36 11.89 16.78
N ALA A 223 -6.55 11.79 15.73
CA ALA A 223 -6.84 10.98 14.55
C ALA A 223 -6.96 9.47 14.84
N GLN A 224 -6.33 8.96 15.90
CA GLN A 224 -6.40 7.56 16.28
C GLN A 224 -7.70 7.19 17.03
N ILE A 225 -8.35 8.16 17.68
CA ILE A 225 -9.51 7.90 18.56
C ILE A 225 -10.66 7.21 17.84
N PRO A 226 -11.09 7.63 16.64
CA PRO A 226 -12.19 6.97 15.93
C PRO A 226 -11.87 5.51 15.58
N SER A 227 -10.64 5.19 15.16
CA SER A 227 -10.23 3.81 14.86
C SER A 227 -10.21 2.94 16.11
N ILE A 228 -9.72 3.44 17.25
CA ILE A 228 -9.75 2.71 18.51
C ILE A 228 -11.20 2.49 18.97
N THR A 229 -12.05 3.49 18.80
CA THR A 229 -13.48 3.39 19.10
C THR A 229 -14.17 2.38 18.19
N ALA A 230 -13.83 2.36 16.92
CA ALA A 230 -14.35 1.41 15.94
C ALA A 230 -14.02 -0.04 16.33
N ALA A 231 -12.78 -0.30 16.71
CA ALA A 231 -12.36 -1.62 17.18
C ALA A 231 -13.09 -2.03 18.46
N HIS A 232 -13.19 -1.12 19.44
CA HIS A 232 -13.91 -1.39 20.70
C HIS A 232 -15.39 -1.71 20.48
N ARG A 233 -16.02 -1.00 19.56
CA ARG A 233 -17.46 -1.17 19.25
C ARG A 233 -17.74 -2.25 18.20
N HIS A 234 -16.71 -2.83 17.59
CA HIS A 234 -16.83 -3.69 16.40
C HIS A 234 -17.62 -2.99 15.28
N ALA A 235 -17.35 -1.70 15.09
CA ALA A 235 -18.03 -0.88 14.10
C ALA A 235 -17.66 -1.31 12.68
N THR A 236 -18.65 -1.45 11.80
CA THR A 236 -18.46 -1.83 10.40
C THR A 236 -18.60 -0.64 9.44
N THR A 237 -19.07 0.49 9.94
CA THR A 237 -19.22 1.73 9.16
C THR A 237 -18.73 2.94 9.95
N ARG A 238 -18.36 3.99 9.23
CA ARG A 238 -17.87 5.25 9.79
C ARG A 238 -18.92 5.98 10.63
N GLU A 239 -20.20 5.86 10.24
CA GLU A 239 -21.31 6.49 10.95
C GLU A 239 -21.45 6.00 12.39
N GLN A 240 -21.05 4.74 12.66
CA GLN A 240 -21.11 4.16 14.00
C GLN A 240 -20.10 4.76 14.98
N VAL A 241 -19.16 5.57 14.49
CA VAL A 241 -18.12 6.26 15.28
C VAL A 241 -18.11 7.78 15.08
N ALA A 242 -19.18 8.34 14.51
CA ALA A 242 -19.28 9.78 14.24
C ALA A 242 -19.20 10.65 15.51
N ASP A 243 -19.63 10.13 16.64
CA ASP A 243 -19.49 10.77 17.96
C ASP A 243 -18.01 10.84 18.39
N ALA A 244 -17.23 9.79 18.09
CA ALA A 244 -15.79 9.78 18.36
C ALA A 244 -15.03 10.75 17.43
N GLU A 245 -15.40 10.88 16.16
CA GLU A 245 -14.84 11.88 15.25
C GLU A 245 -15.12 13.31 15.74
N THR A 246 -16.37 13.58 16.13
CA THR A 246 -16.79 14.89 16.67
C THR A 246 -16.00 15.23 17.93
N TYR A 247 -15.84 14.26 18.84
CA TYR A 247 -15.06 14.45 20.05
C TYR A 247 -13.59 14.69 19.75
N ALA A 248 -13.00 13.88 18.87
CA ALA A 248 -11.60 13.94 18.50
C ALA A 248 -11.22 15.28 17.85
N ALA A 249 -12.04 15.77 16.90
CA ALA A 249 -11.79 17.03 16.19
C ALA A 249 -12.06 18.31 17.01
N GLY A 250 -12.68 18.19 18.16
CA GLY A 250 -13.10 19.34 18.96
C GLY A 250 -12.71 19.28 20.43
N PRO A 251 -13.56 18.73 21.32
CA PRO A 251 -13.34 18.77 22.76
C PRO A 251 -12.01 18.13 23.20
N TYR A 252 -11.61 17.02 22.60
CA TYR A 252 -10.36 16.34 22.93
C TYR A 252 -9.14 17.21 22.69
N ILE A 253 -9.00 17.81 21.51
CA ILE A 253 -7.87 18.69 21.18
C ILE A 253 -7.85 19.88 22.13
N THR A 254 -9.03 20.48 22.39
CA THR A 254 -9.15 21.64 23.27
C THR A 254 -8.70 21.32 24.69
N ASP A 255 -9.12 20.18 25.24
CA ASP A 255 -8.72 19.76 26.60
C ASP A 255 -7.25 19.32 26.65
N LEU A 256 -6.76 18.63 25.61
CA LEU A 256 -5.37 18.20 25.52
C LEU A 256 -4.38 19.40 25.54
N LEU A 257 -4.76 20.51 24.88
CA LEU A 257 -3.96 21.74 24.84
C LEU A 257 -3.91 22.48 26.18
N ARG A 258 -4.83 22.20 27.13
CA ARG A 258 -4.77 22.73 28.50
C ARG A 258 -3.65 22.10 29.32
N GLY A 259 -3.17 20.96 28.89
CA GLY A 259 -2.04 20.26 29.48
C GLY A 259 -2.38 19.42 30.72
N PRO A 260 -1.38 18.70 31.27
CA PRO A 260 -1.59 17.73 32.35
C PRO A 260 -1.92 18.39 33.70
N ASN A 261 -1.68 19.70 33.87
CA ASN A 261 -1.94 20.40 35.13
C ASN A 261 -3.41 20.85 35.26
N ASP A 262 -4.19 20.89 34.21
CA ASP A 262 -5.64 21.15 34.27
C ASP A 262 -6.39 19.84 34.57
N GLN A 263 -6.60 19.59 35.89
CA GLN A 263 -7.22 18.37 36.39
C GLN A 263 -8.63 18.19 35.81
N ALA A 264 -9.39 19.26 35.64
CA ALA A 264 -10.74 19.19 35.08
C ALA A 264 -10.73 18.78 33.60
N ALA A 265 -9.75 19.26 32.82
CA ALA A 265 -9.55 18.79 31.44
C ALA A 265 -9.12 17.31 31.40
N GLN A 266 -8.19 16.91 32.25
CA GLN A 266 -7.74 15.51 32.34
C GLN A 266 -8.88 14.56 32.75
N ASP A 267 -9.77 14.99 33.66
CA ASP A 267 -10.93 14.20 34.07
C ASP A 267 -11.95 14.05 32.92
N ARG A 268 -12.21 15.10 32.15
CA ARG A 268 -13.08 15.01 30.97
C ARG A 268 -12.49 14.09 29.91
N ILE A 269 -11.19 14.23 29.61
CA ILE A 269 -10.50 13.34 28.67
C ILE A 269 -10.63 11.88 29.11
N ALA A 270 -10.26 11.61 30.37
CA ALA A 270 -10.26 10.24 30.87
C ALA A 270 -11.66 9.61 30.86
N THR A 271 -12.68 10.35 31.25
CA THR A 271 -14.07 9.87 31.27
C THR A 271 -14.57 9.59 29.86
N THR A 272 -14.37 10.54 28.93
CA THR A 272 -14.90 10.41 27.57
C THR A 272 -14.15 9.33 26.79
N LEU A 273 -12.80 9.30 26.85
CA LEU A 273 -12.03 8.26 26.18
C LEU A 273 -12.36 6.87 26.75
N ALA A 274 -12.52 6.72 28.06
CA ALA A 274 -12.93 5.44 28.64
C ALA A 274 -14.27 4.94 28.08
N THR A 275 -15.22 5.86 27.92
CA THR A 275 -16.55 5.54 27.32
C THR A 275 -16.45 5.16 25.85
N LEU A 276 -15.60 5.87 25.08
CA LEU A 276 -15.45 5.62 23.65
C LEU A 276 -14.63 4.37 23.33
N THR A 277 -13.55 4.14 24.09
CA THR A 277 -12.51 3.17 23.73
C THR A 277 -12.47 1.92 24.63
N GLY A 278 -13.20 1.95 25.76
CA GLY A 278 -13.13 0.87 26.77
C GLY A 278 -11.82 0.84 27.57
N ILE A 279 -10.91 1.79 27.38
CA ILE A 279 -9.63 1.85 28.09
C ILE A 279 -9.87 2.31 29.55
N ASP A 280 -9.15 1.69 30.50
CA ASP A 280 -9.21 2.08 31.91
C ASP A 280 -8.90 3.59 32.08
N PRO A 281 -9.81 4.37 32.68
CA PRO A 281 -9.61 5.81 32.90
C PRO A 281 -8.37 6.13 33.75
N ALA A 282 -7.93 5.25 34.62
CA ALA A 282 -6.70 5.40 35.39
C ALA A 282 -5.46 5.30 34.47
N LEU A 283 -5.50 4.42 33.47
CA LEU A 283 -4.46 4.31 32.47
C LEU A 283 -4.41 5.56 31.60
N ILE A 284 -5.58 6.05 31.15
CA ILE A 284 -5.68 7.29 30.35
C ILE A 284 -5.09 8.48 31.10
N ARG A 285 -5.43 8.66 32.39
CA ARG A 285 -4.84 9.73 33.22
C ARG A 285 -3.33 9.61 33.36
N ARG A 286 -2.82 8.38 33.60
CA ARG A 286 -1.38 8.13 33.68
C ARG A 286 -0.63 8.48 32.40
N ARG A 287 -1.31 8.40 31.24
CA ARG A 287 -0.80 8.79 29.92
C ARG A 287 -1.17 10.23 29.54
N GLU A 288 -1.62 11.03 30.49
CA GLU A 288 -1.99 12.45 30.28
C GLU A 288 -3.00 12.64 29.16
N GLY A 289 -3.92 11.69 29.00
CA GLY A 289 -4.90 11.69 27.91
C GLY A 289 -4.34 11.34 26.52
N ARG A 290 -3.05 11.05 26.42
CA ARG A 290 -2.38 10.66 25.16
C ARG A 290 -2.33 9.14 25.05
N LEU A 291 -3.13 8.59 24.16
CA LEU A 291 -3.05 7.17 23.85
C LEU A 291 -1.85 6.95 22.94
N ASP A 292 -0.95 6.10 23.37
CA ASP A 292 0.22 5.64 22.61
C ASP A 292 0.08 4.16 22.26
N TRP A 293 0.90 3.68 21.34
CA TRP A 293 0.87 2.30 20.88
C TRP A 293 1.04 1.27 22.02
N PRO A 294 2.00 1.42 22.96
CA PRO A 294 2.10 0.49 24.08
C PRO A 294 0.81 0.40 24.90
N THR A 295 0.11 1.52 25.09
CA THR A 295 -1.17 1.54 25.81
C THR A 295 -2.23 0.78 25.02
N ILE A 296 -2.35 1.04 23.72
CA ILE A 296 -3.39 0.46 22.86
C ILE A 296 -3.14 -1.03 22.62
N LEU A 297 -1.89 -1.41 22.38
CA LEU A 297 -1.56 -2.75 21.88
C LEU A 297 -1.22 -3.76 22.98
N ARG A 298 -0.83 -3.31 24.14
CA ARG A 298 -0.30 -4.20 25.20
C ARG A 298 -0.92 -3.99 26.57
N ASP A 299 -1.03 -2.74 27.05
CA ASP A 299 -1.49 -2.47 28.42
C ASP A 299 -2.95 -2.88 28.67
N GLN A 300 -3.76 -3.02 27.61
CA GLN A 300 -5.15 -3.48 27.68
C GLN A 300 -5.31 -5.00 27.64
N HIS A 301 -4.31 -5.74 27.16
CA HIS A 301 -4.43 -7.16 26.84
C HIS A 301 -3.36 -7.97 27.59
N PRO A 302 -3.58 -8.35 28.87
CA PRO A 302 -2.62 -9.15 29.64
C PRO A 302 -2.24 -10.44 28.87
N ASN A 303 -0.94 -10.68 28.71
CA ASN A 303 -0.35 -11.82 28.00
C ASN A 303 -0.65 -11.88 26.48
N GLN A 304 -1.18 -10.80 25.91
CA GLN A 304 -1.38 -10.68 24.47
C GLN A 304 -0.76 -9.37 23.97
N VAL A 305 -0.46 -9.35 22.69
CA VAL A 305 0.02 -8.15 21.98
C VAL A 305 -0.84 -7.93 20.75
N GLY A 306 -1.27 -6.69 20.54
CA GLY A 306 -1.95 -6.27 19.33
C GLY A 306 -0.97 -5.83 18.25
N THR A 307 -1.49 -5.54 17.07
CA THR A 307 -0.75 -4.93 15.96
C THR A 307 -1.33 -3.57 15.62
N PRO A 308 -0.50 -2.56 15.31
CA PRO A 308 -1.02 -1.24 14.92
C PRO A 308 -1.67 -1.26 13.53
N TYR A 309 -1.37 -2.26 12.72
CA TYR A 309 -1.96 -2.45 11.39
C TYR A 309 -3.41 -2.90 11.43
N ASP A 310 -3.82 -3.61 12.49
CA ASP A 310 -5.22 -3.94 12.78
C ASP A 310 -5.35 -4.23 14.28
N ILE A 311 -5.84 -3.27 15.03
CA ILE A 311 -5.91 -3.36 16.49
C ILE A 311 -6.94 -4.36 17.02
N THR A 312 -7.70 -5.00 16.14
CA THR A 312 -8.59 -6.12 16.51
C THR A 312 -7.85 -7.47 16.50
N LEU A 313 -6.65 -7.52 15.91
CA LEU A 313 -5.83 -8.73 15.86
C LEU A 313 -4.92 -8.80 17.09
N LEU A 314 -5.04 -9.89 17.81
CA LEU A 314 -4.26 -10.17 19.01
C LEU A 314 -3.45 -11.45 18.83
N ALA A 315 -2.19 -11.43 19.24
CA ALA A 315 -1.32 -12.60 19.32
C ALA A 315 -0.89 -12.84 20.77
N ALA A 316 -0.42 -14.05 21.08
CA ALA A 316 0.20 -14.31 22.36
C ALA A 316 1.46 -13.44 22.52
N ASP A 317 1.63 -12.78 23.66
CA ASP A 317 2.84 -12.01 23.95
C ASP A 317 3.98 -12.99 24.30
N PRO A 318 5.03 -13.10 23.47
CA PRO A 318 6.15 -13.98 23.76
C PRO A 318 7.05 -13.45 24.89
N PHE A 319 6.89 -12.16 25.24
CA PHE A 319 7.73 -11.49 26.26
C PHE A 319 6.90 -10.66 27.25
N PRO A 320 5.98 -11.26 28.03
CA PRO A 320 5.04 -10.50 28.87
C PRO A 320 5.72 -9.61 29.94
N GLY A 321 6.97 -9.93 30.29
CA GLY A 321 7.78 -9.14 31.24
C GLY A 321 8.68 -8.09 30.61
N ASN A 322 8.77 -8.06 29.29
CA ASN A 322 9.64 -7.13 28.57
C ASN A 322 8.79 -6.20 27.71
N ARG A 323 9.06 -4.89 27.79
CA ARG A 323 8.36 -3.86 26.99
C ARG A 323 9.07 -3.49 25.70
N ASP A 324 10.18 -4.16 25.36
CA ASP A 324 10.88 -3.93 24.10
C ASP A 324 10.05 -4.42 22.92
N ASP A 325 10.04 -3.64 21.83
CA ASP A 325 9.22 -3.81 20.64
C ASP A 325 9.62 -4.99 19.71
N ASN A 326 10.17 -6.07 20.29
CA ASN A 326 10.58 -7.26 19.55
C ASN A 326 9.47 -8.33 19.43
N SER A 327 8.23 -7.97 19.71
CA SER A 327 7.11 -8.89 19.51
C SER A 327 6.77 -9.01 18.03
N PRO A 328 6.50 -10.22 17.53
CA PRO A 328 6.08 -10.40 16.14
C PRO A 328 4.78 -9.65 15.86
N ASP A 329 4.70 -9.03 14.69
CA ASP A 329 3.49 -8.37 14.22
C ASP A 329 2.50 -9.39 13.64
N ALA A 330 1.34 -9.54 14.28
CA ALA A 330 0.36 -10.55 13.89
C ALA A 330 -0.25 -10.29 12.50
N ALA A 331 -0.29 -9.04 12.04
CA ALA A 331 -0.83 -8.70 10.72
C ALA A 331 0.23 -8.86 9.62
N LEU A 332 1.46 -8.39 9.85
CA LEU A 332 2.50 -8.42 8.82
C LEU A 332 3.25 -9.75 8.77
N ASP A 333 3.78 -10.21 9.92
CA ASP A 333 4.67 -11.37 9.94
C ASP A 333 3.94 -12.65 9.55
N GLY A 334 2.66 -12.77 9.94
CA GLY A 334 1.82 -13.90 9.54
C GLY A 334 1.58 -14.01 8.03
N LEU A 335 1.63 -12.90 7.30
CA LEU A 335 1.39 -12.84 5.86
C LEU A 335 2.66 -12.93 5.02
N ARG A 336 3.86 -12.70 5.58
CA ARG A 336 5.12 -12.70 4.81
C ARG A 336 5.34 -14.01 4.04
N ALA A 337 5.24 -15.14 4.72
CA ALA A 337 5.48 -16.44 4.11
C ALA A 337 4.43 -16.82 3.04
N PRO A 338 3.11 -16.71 3.30
CA PRO A 338 2.09 -16.98 2.30
C PRO A 338 2.19 -16.10 1.05
N ILE A 339 2.41 -14.79 1.20
CA ILE A 339 2.52 -13.85 0.07
C ILE A 339 3.77 -14.15 -0.74
N THR A 340 4.93 -14.35 -0.09
CA THR A 340 6.17 -14.72 -0.78
C THR A 340 5.99 -16.02 -1.56
N ALA A 341 5.43 -17.05 -0.93
CA ALA A 341 5.22 -18.35 -1.58
C ALA A 341 4.24 -18.24 -2.78
N ALA A 342 3.19 -17.43 -2.66
CA ALA A 342 2.25 -17.20 -3.75
C ALA A 342 2.94 -16.52 -4.94
N MET A 343 3.73 -15.45 -4.71
CA MET A 343 4.46 -14.79 -5.78
C MET A 343 5.47 -15.71 -6.45
N LEU A 344 6.25 -16.47 -5.68
CA LEU A 344 7.18 -17.45 -6.25
C LEU A 344 6.45 -18.52 -7.07
N SER A 345 5.29 -18.98 -6.63
CA SER A 345 4.45 -19.93 -7.38
C SER A 345 3.92 -19.32 -8.69
N ILE A 346 3.57 -18.03 -8.68
CA ILE A 346 3.17 -17.31 -9.90
C ILE A 346 4.34 -17.20 -10.87
N TYR A 347 5.53 -16.80 -10.43
CA TYR A 347 6.70 -16.74 -11.30
C TYR A 347 7.05 -18.11 -11.90
N GLN A 348 6.92 -19.20 -11.12
CA GLN A 348 7.06 -20.57 -11.65
C GLN A 348 5.99 -20.91 -12.69
N ARG A 349 4.72 -20.55 -12.45
CA ARG A 349 3.61 -20.73 -13.41
C ARG A 349 3.86 -19.96 -14.70
N LEU A 350 4.45 -18.78 -14.61
CA LEU A 350 4.79 -17.94 -15.76
C LEU A 350 6.11 -18.36 -16.44
N ASP A 351 6.79 -19.40 -15.93
CA ASP A 351 8.09 -19.87 -16.42
C ASP A 351 9.13 -18.75 -16.48
N TRP A 352 9.17 -17.91 -15.45
CA TRP A 352 10.08 -16.79 -15.32
C TRP A 352 10.99 -16.93 -14.10
N GLN A 353 12.24 -16.50 -14.26
CA GLN A 353 13.23 -16.42 -13.19
C GLN A 353 14.08 -15.15 -13.37
N PRO A 354 14.47 -14.47 -12.27
CA PRO A 354 15.33 -13.31 -12.37
C PRO A 354 16.74 -13.67 -12.86
N GLU A 355 17.41 -12.70 -13.47
CA GLU A 355 18.83 -12.84 -13.77
C GLU A 355 19.62 -13.12 -12.48
N GLY A 356 20.48 -14.16 -12.50
CA GLY A 356 21.26 -14.59 -11.34
C GLY A 356 20.57 -15.60 -10.41
N ALA A 357 19.38 -16.11 -10.79
CA ALA A 357 18.78 -17.24 -10.08
C ALA A 357 19.73 -18.48 -10.13
N PRO A 358 19.73 -19.35 -9.09
CA PRO A 358 18.86 -19.32 -7.90
C PRO A 358 19.37 -18.45 -6.74
N ASN A 359 20.52 -17.75 -6.89
CA ASN A 359 21.17 -17.01 -5.79
C ASN A 359 20.49 -15.66 -5.48
N ARG A 360 19.37 -15.35 -6.11
CA ARG A 360 18.65 -14.10 -5.93
C ARG A 360 17.36 -14.33 -5.14
N GLN A 361 17.27 -13.68 -3.98
CA GLN A 361 16.13 -13.78 -3.08
C GLN A 361 15.06 -12.77 -3.46
N TYR A 362 13.78 -13.13 -3.28
CA TYR A 362 12.63 -12.24 -3.41
C TYR A 362 12.49 -11.41 -2.13
N GLU A 363 12.50 -10.09 -2.26
CA GLU A 363 12.42 -9.15 -1.15
C GLU A 363 10.99 -8.64 -0.98
N LEU A 364 10.17 -9.37 -0.22
CA LEU A 364 8.77 -8.98 0.03
C LEU A 364 8.67 -7.68 0.84
N LEU A 365 9.52 -7.54 1.85
CA LEU A 365 9.60 -6.36 2.72
C LEU A 365 11.05 -6.16 3.14
N SER A 366 11.66 -5.12 2.60
CA SER A 366 13.08 -4.80 2.78
C SER A 366 13.30 -3.82 3.92
N ASP A 367 13.79 -4.31 5.06
CA ASP A 367 14.14 -3.48 6.21
C ASP A 367 15.27 -2.50 5.88
N SER A 368 16.23 -2.88 5.03
CA SER A 368 17.33 -2.01 4.61
C SER A 368 16.83 -0.81 3.82
N VAL A 369 15.93 -1.01 2.87
CA VAL A 369 15.30 0.10 2.13
C VAL A 369 14.57 1.04 3.08
N ASN A 370 13.82 0.50 4.04
CA ASN A 370 13.07 1.30 5.00
C ASN A 370 14.00 2.15 5.88
N HIS A 371 15.08 1.58 6.42
CA HIS A 371 16.04 2.27 7.30
C HIS A 371 16.87 3.32 6.54
N GLU A 372 17.22 3.08 5.29
CA GLU A 372 18.05 3.97 4.50
C GLU A 372 17.24 5.04 3.74
N TRP A 373 15.91 5.03 3.87
CA TRP A 373 15.04 5.92 3.12
C TRP A 373 15.22 7.40 3.48
N ASP A 374 15.49 8.22 2.48
CA ASP A 374 15.59 9.67 2.63
C ASP A 374 14.24 10.35 2.35
N TYR A 375 13.57 10.77 3.41
CA TYR A 375 12.34 11.57 3.33
C TYR A 375 12.57 13.02 2.91
N GLY A 376 13.80 13.40 2.62
CA GLY A 376 14.21 14.76 2.29
C GLY A 376 14.78 15.52 3.47
N ARG A 377 15.59 16.54 3.13
CA ARG A 377 16.24 17.41 4.10
C ARG A 377 15.47 18.71 4.19
N GLY A 378 14.88 18.98 5.33
CA GLY A 378 14.16 20.24 5.57
C GLY A 378 13.49 20.23 6.93
N MET A 379 12.91 21.38 7.30
CA MET A 379 12.13 21.49 8.55
C MET A 379 10.75 20.83 8.41
N ASN A 380 10.23 20.72 7.19
CA ASN A 380 8.97 20.07 6.89
C ASN A 380 9.23 18.67 6.33
N ARG A 381 8.51 17.68 6.86
CA ARG A 381 8.42 16.34 6.27
C ARG A 381 7.65 16.41 4.94
N PRO A 382 7.85 15.45 4.04
CA PRO A 382 7.12 15.42 2.76
C PRO A 382 5.62 15.18 2.99
N GLU A 383 4.81 15.76 2.11
CA GLU A 383 3.37 15.57 2.02
C GLU A 383 2.95 15.36 0.56
N SER A 384 1.80 14.80 0.30
CA SER A 384 1.26 14.59 -1.04
C SER A 384 -0.12 15.22 -1.26
N LEU A 385 -0.64 15.91 -0.24
CA LEU A 385 -1.93 16.60 -0.33
C LEU A 385 -1.91 17.73 -1.37
N THR A 386 -0.79 18.46 -1.47
CA THR A 386 -0.59 19.49 -2.49
C THR A 386 -0.63 18.90 -3.89
N ALA A 387 0.05 17.79 -4.13
CA ALA A 387 0.02 17.10 -5.42
C ALA A 387 -1.40 16.57 -5.75
N LEU A 388 -2.11 16.02 -4.78
CA LEU A 388 -3.50 15.58 -4.94
C LEU A 388 -4.43 16.75 -5.30
N ARG A 389 -4.28 17.89 -4.62
CA ARG A 389 -5.05 19.09 -4.89
C ARG A 389 -4.79 19.62 -6.31
N GLN A 390 -3.53 19.65 -6.75
CA GLN A 390 -3.16 20.08 -8.09
C GLN A 390 -3.69 19.11 -9.16
N PHE A 391 -3.56 17.80 -8.92
CA PHE A 391 -4.11 16.76 -9.79
C PHE A 391 -5.60 16.97 -10.08
N LEU A 392 -6.40 17.19 -9.03
CA LEU A 392 -7.83 17.43 -9.16
C LEU A 392 -8.17 18.79 -9.80
N ALA A 393 -7.32 19.80 -9.63
CA ALA A 393 -7.55 21.14 -10.15
C ALA A 393 -7.22 21.28 -11.65
N LEU A 394 -6.21 20.55 -12.14
CA LEU A 394 -5.70 20.69 -13.51
C LEU A 394 -6.61 20.06 -14.55
N ASP A 395 -7.26 18.94 -14.23
CA ASP A 395 -8.17 18.25 -15.14
C ASP A 395 -9.51 17.94 -14.44
N PRO A 396 -10.63 18.53 -14.87
CA PRO A 396 -11.93 18.30 -14.27
C PRO A 396 -12.51 16.90 -14.55
N THR A 397 -11.85 16.05 -15.33
CA THR A 397 -12.26 14.66 -15.58
C THR A 397 -11.56 13.65 -14.68
N THR A 398 -10.53 14.06 -13.94
CA THR A 398 -9.80 13.18 -13.03
C THR A 398 -10.58 12.90 -11.75
N THR A 399 -10.41 11.72 -11.17
CA THR A 399 -11.07 11.28 -9.95
C THR A 399 -10.06 10.70 -8.97
N ALA A 400 -10.35 10.78 -7.68
CA ALA A 400 -9.54 10.17 -6.64
C ALA A 400 -10.44 9.51 -5.59
N LEU A 401 -10.16 8.24 -5.28
CA LEU A 401 -10.79 7.46 -4.23
C LEU A 401 -9.74 7.18 -3.16
N VAL A 402 -9.96 7.67 -1.95
CA VAL A 402 -9.17 7.36 -0.77
C VAL A 402 -9.92 6.32 0.04
N VAL A 403 -9.26 5.24 0.43
CA VAL A 403 -9.89 4.15 1.17
C VAL A 403 -9.04 3.71 2.35
N HIS A 404 -9.70 3.33 3.46
CA HIS A 404 -9.03 2.89 4.68
C HIS A 404 -9.77 1.75 5.36
N GLY A 405 -9.02 0.98 6.16
CA GLY A 405 -9.62 0.13 7.18
C GLY A 405 -9.96 0.91 8.45
N LEU A 406 -11.10 0.59 9.04
CA LEU A 406 -11.59 1.26 10.26
C LEU A 406 -10.69 1.04 11.48
N TYR A 407 -9.94 -0.09 11.54
CA TYR A 407 -9.19 -0.49 12.72
C TYR A 407 -7.68 -0.23 12.60
N ASP A 408 -7.27 0.48 11.54
CA ASP A 408 -5.90 0.90 11.29
C ASP A 408 -5.52 2.09 12.18
N ILE A 409 -4.42 1.99 12.94
CA ILE A 409 -3.85 3.11 13.71
C ILE A 409 -2.43 3.48 13.24
N VAL A 410 -1.89 2.76 12.25
CA VAL A 410 -0.66 3.17 11.55
C VAL A 410 -0.96 4.36 10.66
N THR A 411 -2.03 4.25 9.87
CA THR A 411 -2.55 5.32 9.00
C THR A 411 -4.04 5.47 9.25
N PRO A 412 -4.43 6.05 10.42
CA PRO A 412 -5.84 6.11 10.78
C PRO A 412 -6.62 6.97 9.78
N TYR A 413 -7.75 6.44 9.31
CA TYR A 413 -8.56 7.07 8.28
C TYR A 413 -8.96 8.52 8.62
N PHE A 414 -9.11 8.81 9.91
CA PHE A 414 -9.54 10.12 10.34
C PHE A 414 -8.46 11.20 10.19
N ALA A 415 -7.17 10.82 10.16
CA ALA A 415 -6.09 11.74 9.79
C ALA A 415 -6.30 12.27 8.37
N ASP A 416 -6.56 11.37 7.43
CA ASP A 416 -6.80 11.76 6.04
C ASP A 416 -8.16 12.42 5.86
N ALA A 417 -9.19 12.04 6.61
CA ALA A 417 -10.46 12.77 6.62
C ALA A 417 -10.29 14.26 6.98
N LEU A 418 -9.46 14.56 8.00
CA LEU A 418 -9.14 15.94 8.38
C LEU A 418 -8.32 16.67 7.32
N LEU A 419 -7.36 16.00 6.68
CA LEU A 419 -6.56 16.57 5.60
C LEU A 419 -7.39 16.83 4.34
N LEU A 420 -8.21 15.88 3.90
CA LEU A 420 -9.05 16.00 2.72
C LEU A 420 -10.10 17.11 2.88
N ALA A 421 -10.57 17.36 4.09
CA ALA A 421 -11.44 18.48 4.40
C ALA A 421 -10.80 19.86 4.13
N GLN A 422 -9.46 19.94 4.02
CA GLN A 422 -8.73 21.15 3.66
C GLN A 422 -8.60 21.37 2.14
N ILE A 423 -8.97 20.38 1.33
CA ILE A 423 -9.01 20.52 -0.13
C ILE A 423 -10.28 21.28 -0.51
N PRO A 424 -10.19 22.35 -1.32
CA PRO A 424 -11.36 23.03 -1.86
C PRO A 424 -12.28 22.04 -2.59
N GLN A 425 -13.58 22.19 -2.39
CA GLN A 425 -14.55 21.32 -3.03
C GLN A 425 -14.37 21.30 -4.55
N THR A 426 -14.26 20.11 -5.12
CA THR A 426 -14.18 19.90 -6.57
C THR A 426 -15.56 20.01 -7.20
N THR A 427 -15.60 20.27 -8.51
CA THR A 427 -16.84 20.27 -9.29
C THR A 427 -16.72 19.27 -10.42
N PRO A 428 -17.55 18.21 -10.45
CA PRO A 428 -18.56 17.80 -9.46
C PRO A 428 -17.94 17.34 -8.13
N PRO A 429 -18.70 17.35 -7.03
CA PRO A 429 -18.16 17.10 -5.68
C PRO A 429 -17.73 15.65 -5.41
N ASP A 430 -18.18 14.70 -6.19
CA ASP A 430 -17.92 13.28 -6.07
C ASP A 430 -16.58 12.82 -6.72
N ARG A 431 -15.79 13.78 -7.21
CA ARG A 431 -14.46 13.48 -7.80
C ARG A 431 -13.39 13.09 -6.79
N LEU A 432 -13.58 13.44 -5.52
CA LEU A 432 -12.74 13.05 -4.40
C LEU A 432 -13.63 12.45 -3.32
N THR A 433 -13.45 11.15 -3.07
CA THR A 433 -14.22 10.42 -2.06
C THR A 433 -13.30 9.73 -1.07
N LEU A 434 -13.78 9.59 0.18
CA LEU A 434 -13.15 8.81 1.23
C LEU A 434 -14.12 7.72 1.68
N HIS A 435 -13.73 6.46 1.53
CA HIS A 435 -14.49 5.31 1.99
C HIS A 435 -13.72 4.56 3.09
N THR A 436 -14.45 3.91 3.99
CA THR A 436 -13.87 3.08 5.04
C THR A 436 -14.51 1.70 5.04
N TYR A 437 -13.72 0.68 5.35
CA TYR A 437 -14.17 -0.71 5.37
C TYR A 437 -13.81 -1.38 6.70
N PRO A 438 -14.54 -2.43 7.12
CA PRO A 438 -14.11 -3.29 8.21
C PRO A 438 -12.70 -3.87 7.96
N GLY A 439 -11.86 -3.86 8.97
CA GLY A 439 -10.47 -4.32 8.90
C GLY A 439 -9.46 -3.22 9.21
N GLY A 440 -8.20 -3.59 9.23
CA GLY A 440 -7.08 -2.69 9.50
C GLY A 440 -6.41 -2.16 8.22
N HIS A 441 -5.10 -1.97 8.25
CA HIS A 441 -4.31 -1.41 7.15
C HIS A 441 -4.49 -2.18 5.85
N MET A 442 -4.47 -3.51 5.93
CA MET A 442 -4.72 -4.45 4.84
C MET A 442 -6.16 -4.97 4.91
N PHE A 443 -7.15 -4.07 4.99
CA PHE A 443 -8.57 -4.41 5.12
C PHE A 443 -9.07 -5.37 4.03
N TYR A 444 -8.43 -5.38 2.87
CA TYR A 444 -8.73 -6.28 1.76
C TYR A 444 -8.43 -7.76 2.06
N THR A 445 -7.79 -8.07 3.18
CA THR A 445 -7.68 -9.45 3.69
C THR A 445 -9.05 -9.99 4.13
N HIS A 446 -10.01 -9.12 4.44
CA HIS A 446 -11.40 -9.46 4.67
C HIS A 446 -12.16 -9.56 3.34
N PRO A 447 -12.82 -10.69 3.03
CA PRO A 447 -13.49 -10.90 1.74
C PRO A 447 -14.51 -9.81 1.39
N GLU A 448 -15.34 -9.41 2.36
CA GLU A 448 -16.37 -8.39 2.15
C GLU A 448 -15.75 -7.02 1.83
N SER A 449 -14.69 -6.64 2.54
CA SER A 449 -13.99 -5.38 2.32
C SER A 449 -13.23 -5.36 0.99
N ARG A 450 -12.65 -6.50 0.59
CA ARG A 450 -12.00 -6.65 -0.72
C ARG A 450 -13.00 -6.52 -1.86
N HIS A 451 -14.18 -7.16 -1.72
CA HIS A 451 -15.25 -7.05 -2.70
C HIS A 451 -15.77 -5.60 -2.82
N ALA A 452 -15.98 -4.91 -1.70
CA ALA A 452 -16.40 -3.50 -1.70
C ALA A 452 -15.33 -2.60 -2.36
N LEU A 453 -14.04 -2.81 -2.07
CA LEU A 453 -12.94 -2.11 -2.73
C LEU A 453 -12.96 -2.31 -4.24
N GLN A 454 -13.20 -3.54 -4.72
CA GLN A 454 -13.31 -3.83 -6.15
C GLN A 454 -14.45 -3.03 -6.79
N GLN A 455 -15.63 -2.99 -6.17
CA GLN A 455 -16.79 -2.26 -6.69
C GLN A 455 -16.55 -0.75 -6.75
N ASP A 456 -15.95 -0.18 -5.71
CA ASP A 456 -15.66 1.25 -5.63
C ASP A 456 -14.58 1.66 -6.64
N ALA A 457 -13.52 0.86 -6.81
CA ALA A 457 -12.50 1.07 -7.83
C ALA A 457 -13.08 0.97 -9.26
N GLN A 458 -13.95 0.00 -9.51
CA GLN A 458 -14.64 -0.14 -10.78
C GLN A 458 -15.51 1.09 -11.08
N SER A 459 -16.25 1.56 -10.09
CA SER A 459 -17.10 2.74 -10.20
C SER A 459 -16.29 4.00 -10.50
N LEU A 460 -15.15 4.19 -9.82
CA LEU A 460 -14.22 5.29 -10.09
C LEU A 460 -13.73 5.26 -11.54
N ILE A 461 -13.23 4.10 -12.00
CA ILE A 461 -12.70 3.97 -13.37
C ILE A 461 -13.79 4.23 -14.40
N GLN A 462 -14.98 3.67 -14.24
CA GLN A 462 -16.11 3.90 -15.14
C GLN A 462 -16.53 5.37 -15.20
N SER A 463 -16.59 6.05 -14.04
CA SER A 463 -16.93 7.47 -13.95
C SER A 463 -15.91 8.35 -14.68
N ALA A 464 -14.61 8.09 -14.48
CA ALA A 464 -13.54 8.81 -15.18
C ALA A 464 -13.58 8.59 -16.71
N LEU A 465 -13.82 7.35 -17.16
CA LEU A 465 -13.94 7.03 -18.60
C LEU A 465 -15.16 7.72 -19.23
N LYS A 466 -16.29 7.75 -18.51
CA LYS A 466 -17.50 8.44 -18.97
C LYS A 466 -17.25 9.94 -19.11
N ALA A 467 -16.68 10.59 -18.10
CA ALA A 467 -16.38 12.02 -18.10
C ALA A 467 -15.42 12.43 -19.25
N ARG A 468 -14.53 11.54 -19.68
CA ARG A 468 -13.66 11.74 -20.85
C ARG A 468 -14.37 11.57 -22.19
N ALA A 469 -15.35 10.67 -22.27
CA ALA A 469 -16.10 10.44 -23.51
C ALA A 469 -17.11 11.55 -23.82
N GLU A 470 -17.53 12.31 -22.83
CA GLU A 470 -18.49 13.42 -22.96
C GLU A 470 -17.83 14.76 -23.36
N LYS A 471 -16.51 14.80 -23.49
CA LYS A 471 -15.71 15.96 -23.94
C LYS A 471 -15.12 15.75 -25.33
#